data_b2001f84fd8a1bb8f04c545a31915ac5
#
_entry.id   b2001f84fd8a1bb8f04c545a31915ac5
#
_cell.length_a   1.000
_cell.length_b   1.000
_cell.length_c   1.000
_cell.angle_alpha   90.00
_cell.angle_beta   90.00
_cell.angle_gamma   90.00
#
_symmetry.space_group_name_H-M   'P 1'
#
loop_
_entity.id
_entity.type
_entity.pdbx_description
1 polymer ?
#
loop_
_entity_poly.entity_id
_entity_poly.type
_entity_poly.pdbx_seq_one_letter_code
_entity_poly.pdbx_strand_id
1 'polypeptide(L)'
;MGLKPDHWIRKTAIEQKMIEPFIENQVRDEVISYGVSSYGYDIRVADEFMIFTNVHSTIVDPKNFDPKSMVKFKGETCIIPPNSFALARSVEYFRIPRGVLTVCLGKSTYARCGIFVNVTPFEPEWEGFVTLEISNTTQLPAKIYANEGLAQVLFFEADEECETSYADKKGKYQGQQSIVLPKL
;
A
#
# COMPACT_ATOMS: atom_id res chain seq x y z
N MET A 1 -13.27 -14.38 15.96
CA MET A 1 -13.02 -13.23 15.04
C MET A 1 -12.23 -12.12 15.73
N GLY A 2 -11.27 -11.49 15.07
CA GLY A 2 -10.65 -10.30 15.64
C GLY A 2 -9.40 -9.82 14.90
N LEU A 3 -8.96 -8.65 15.33
CA LEU A 3 -7.70 -8.05 14.96
C LEU A 3 -6.54 -8.96 15.41
N LYS A 4 -5.59 -9.22 14.52
CA LYS A 4 -4.50 -10.16 14.76
C LYS A 4 -3.28 -9.50 15.38
N PRO A 5 -2.73 -10.08 16.47
CA PRO A 5 -1.55 -9.58 17.13
C PRO A 5 -0.25 -9.97 16.41
N ASP A 6 0.85 -9.40 16.83
CA ASP A 6 2.19 -9.56 16.28
C ASP A 6 2.65 -11.02 16.14
N HIS A 7 2.42 -11.87 17.14
CA HIS A 7 2.82 -13.28 17.08
C HIS A 7 2.06 -14.07 16.01
N TRP A 8 0.77 -13.75 15.76
CA TRP A 8 0.00 -14.35 14.70
C TRP A 8 0.53 -13.88 13.32
N ILE A 9 0.85 -12.58 13.19
CA ILE A 9 1.41 -12.00 11.95
C ILE A 9 2.74 -12.68 11.63
N ARG A 10 3.65 -12.81 12.60
CA ARG A 10 4.95 -13.51 12.43
C ARG A 10 4.74 -14.94 11.97
N LYS A 11 3.89 -15.69 12.68
CA LYS A 11 3.60 -17.09 12.34
C LYS A 11 3.10 -17.23 10.91
N THR A 12 2.07 -16.47 10.54
CA THR A 12 1.44 -16.57 9.21
C THR A 12 2.38 -16.08 8.10
N ALA A 13 3.14 -15.01 8.34
CA ALA A 13 4.13 -14.51 7.39
C ALA A 13 5.22 -15.56 7.09
N ILE A 14 5.68 -16.30 8.10
CA ILE A 14 6.73 -17.33 7.93
C ILE A 14 6.14 -18.61 7.31
N GLU A 15 5.05 -19.14 7.86
CA GLU A 15 4.50 -20.44 7.45
C GLU A 15 3.80 -20.39 6.09
N GLN A 16 3.09 -19.29 5.78
CA GLN A 16 2.29 -19.15 4.56
C GLN A 16 2.86 -18.11 3.56
N LYS A 17 4.01 -17.51 3.88
CA LYS A 17 4.62 -16.45 3.08
C LYS A 17 3.65 -15.28 2.83
N MET A 18 2.84 -14.93 3.83
CA MET A 18 1.84 -13.88 3.73
C MET A 18 2.45 -12.52 3.33
N ILE A 19 3.69 -12.25 3.75
CA ILE A 19 4.45 -11.00 3.49
C ILE A 19 5.86 -11.37 3.05
N GLU A 20 6.31 -10.88 1.90
CA GLU A 20 7.69 -11.09 1.41
C GLU A 20 8.26 -9.81 0.75
N PRO A 21 9.47 -9.32 1.13
CA PRO A 21 10.28 -9.78 2.26
C PRO A 21 9.65 -9.41 3.61
N PHE A 22 9.70 -10.30 4.58
CA PHE A 22 9.13 -10.11 5.89
C PHE A 22 10.16 -9.53 6.88
N ILE A 23 9.79 -8.47 7.59
CA ILE A 23 10.60 -7.85 8.65
C ILE A 23 9.97 -8.16 9.99
N GLU A 24 10.56 -9.10 10.70
CA GLU A 24 10.00 -9.71 11.91
C GLU A 24 9.86 -8.75 13.10
N ASN A 25 10.75 -7.75 13.19
CA ASN A 25 10.75 -6.75 14.26
C ASN A 25 10.59 -5.35 13.66
N GLN A 26 10.05 -4.43 14.45
CA GLN A 26 9.94 -3.05 14.02
C GLN A 26 11.31 -2.37 13.94
N VAL A 27 11.71 -1.90 12.77
CA VAL A 27 12.89 -1.06 12.52
C VAL A 27 12.47 0.40 12.67
N ARG A 28 13.25 1.21 13.42
CA ARG A 28 12.92 2.62 13.70
C ARG A 28 14.12 3.55 13.87
N ASP A 29 15.36 3.05 13.74
CA ASP A 29 16.55 3.87 13.92
C ASP A 29 16.79 4.70 12.65
N GLU A 30 16.71 6.03 12.80
CA GLU A 30 16.92 7.04 11.75
C GLU A 30 16.01 6.92 10.53
N VAL A 31 14.94 6.10 10.58
CA VAL A 31 13.98 5.89 9.50
C VAL A 31 12.54 6.03 9.98
N ILE A 32 11.62 6.30 9.06
CA ILE A 32 10.20 6.16 9.34
C ILE A 32 9.91 4.67 9.50
N SER A 33 9.48 4.28 10.69
CA SER A 33 9.43 2.89 11.13
C SER A 33 8.65 1.95 10.21
N TYR A 34 9.15 0.71 10.08
CA TYR A 34 8.53 -0.38 9.32
C TYR A 34 8.72 -1.74 9.99
N GLY A 35 8.00 -2.76 9.51
CA GLY A 35 8.02 -4.10 10.08
C GLY A 35 6.85 -4.36 11.01
N VAL A 36 6.92 -5.45 11.80
CA VAL A 36 5.83 -5.88 12.69
C VAL A 36 5.63 -4.88 13.82
N SER A 37 4.38 -4.46 14.01
CA SER A 37 3.90 -3.71 15.18
C SER A 37 3.00 -4.59 16.05
N SER A 38 2.46 -4.06 17.17
CA SER A 38 1.66 -4.85 18.12
C SER A 38 0.44 -5.55 17.48
N TYR A 39 -0.26 -4.87 16.56
CA TYR A 39 -1.47 -5.35 15.90
C TYR A 39 -1.48 -5.01 14.40
N GLY A 40 -0.34 -5.07 13.74
CA GLY A 40 -0.24 -4.76 12.33
C GLY A 40 1.16 -4.90 11.79
N TYR A 41 1.31 -4.56 10.53
CA TYR A 41 2.58 -4.52 9.83
C TYR A 41 2.75 -3.19 9.11
N ASP A 42 3.83 -2.48 9.42
CA ASP A 42 4.16 -1.23 8.77
C ASP A 42 4.88 -1.52 7.46
N ILE A 43 4.21 -1.26 6.33
CA ILE A 43 4.73 -1.51 4.98
C ILE A 43 5.61 -0.37 4.49
N ARG A 44 6.62 -0.73 3.70
CA ARG A 44 7.54 0.22 3.06
C ARG A 44 7.06 0.61 1.67
N VAL A 45 7.32 1.85 1.30
CA VAL A 45 7.21 2.27 -0.10
C VAL A 45 8.50 1.95 -0.85
N ALA A 46 8.40 1.38 -2.06
CA ALA A 46 9.54 1.13 -2.92
C ALA A 46 10.08 2.43 -3.55
N ASP A 47 11.16 2.33 -4.31
CA ASP A 47 11.80 3.45 -5.01
C ASP A 47 11.16 3.78 -6.37
N GLU A 48 10.01 3.18 -6.67
CA GLU A 48 9.26 3.35 -7.91
C GLU A 48 7.97 4.14 -7.65
N PHE A 49 7.80 5.23 -8.38
CA PHE A 49 6.68 6.16 -8.24
C PHE A 49 6.10 6.54 -9.61
N MET A 50 4.83 6.92 -9.62
CA MET A 50 4.16 7.61 -10.71
C MET A 50 3.55 8.90 -10.16
N ILE A 51 4.07 10.05 -10.57
CA ILE A 51 3.66 11.37 -10.07
C ILE A 51 2.61 11.94 -11.02
N PHE A 52 1.47 12.37 -10.48
CA PHE A 52 0.40 12.98 -11.26
C PHE A 52 0.82 14.36 -11.80
N THR A 53 0.47 14.62 -13.07
CA THR A 53 0.61 15.91 -13.74
C THR A 53 -0.69 16.27 -14.46
N ASN A 54 -1.07 17.54 -14.41
CA ASN A 54 -2.27 18.07 -15.05
C ASN A 54 -2.02 18.64 -16.46
N VAL A 55 -0.87 18.35 -17.08
CA VAL A 55 -0.47 18.94 -18.37
C VAL A 55 -1.22 18.31 -19.54
N HIS A 56 -1.61 17.06 -19.44
CA HIS A 56 -2.15 16.27 -20.55
C HIS A 56 -3.67 16.04 -20.50
N SER A 57 -4.34 16.42 -19.40
CA SER A 57 -5.78 16.21 -19.26
C SER A 57 -6.44 17.36 -18.52
N THR A 58 -7.66 17.71 -18.93
CA THR A 58 -8.48 18.74 -18.28
C THR A 58 -9.40 18.20 -17.20
N ILE A 59 -9.55 16.87 -17.14
CA ILE A 59 -10.41 16.17 -16.17
C ILE A 59 -9.79 14.83 -15.80
N VAL A 60 -9.94 14.41 -14.56
CA VAL A 60 -9.60 13.07 -14.11
C VAL A 60 -10.84 12.19 -14.21
N ASP A 61 -10.83 11.24 -15.14
CA ASP A 61 -11.93 10.31 -15.35
C ASP A 61 -11.46 8.89 -15.00
N PRO A 62 -11.99 8.23 -13.94
CA PRO A 62 -11.58 6.87 -13.56
C PRO A 62 -11.98 5.80 -14.59
N LYS A 63 -12.94 6.11 -15.48
CA LYS A 63 -13.34 5.20 -16.56
C LYS A 63 -12.51 5.39 -17.83
N ASN A 64 -11.84 6.52 -17.99
CA ASN A 64 -11.01 6.86 -19.12
C ASN A 64 -9.76 7.63 -18.67
N PHE A 65 -9.01 7.02 -17.77
CA PHE A 65 -7.82 7.66 -17.21
C PHE A 65 -6.69 7.75 -18.25
N ASP A 66 -6.20 8.97 -18.50
CA ASP A 66 -5.08 9.18 -19.43
C ASP A 66 -3.74 8.82 -18.73
N PRO A 67 -3.06 7.73 -19.18
CA PRO A 67 -1.76 7.34 -18.62
C PRO A 67 -0.67 8.41 -18.74
N LYS A 68 -0.79 9.35 -19.70
CA LYS A 68 0.14 10.48 -19.85
C LYS A 68 0.07 11.48 -18.71
N SER A 69 -0.99 11.43 -17.89
CA SER A 69 -1.13 12.22 -16.68
C SER A 69 -0.22 11.72 -15.54
N MET A 70 0.53 10.63 -15.75
CA MET A 70 1.45 10.07 -14.76
C MET A 70 2.88 10.08 -15.27
N VAL A 71 3.77 10.71 -14.54
CA VAL A 71 5.21 10.72 -14.80
C VAL A 71 5.90 9.67 -13.94
N LYS A 72 6.56 8.71 -14.58
CA LYS A 72 7.35 7.69 -13.88
C LYS A 72 8.60 8.32 -13.27
N PHE A 73 8.88 7.98 -12.03
CA PHE A 73 10.04 8.42 -11.30
C PHE A 73 10.61 7.24 -10.49
N LYS A 74 11.95 7.15 -10.44
CA LYS A 74 12.65 6.18 -9.60
C LYS A 74 13.76 6.89 -8.83
N GLY A 75 13.80 6.70 -7.50
CA GLY A 75 14.80 7.31 -6.66
C GLY A 75 14.54 7.12 -5.17
N GLU A 76 15.53 7.48 -4.35
CA GLU A 76 15.48 7.36 -2.89
C GLU A 76 14.45 8.27 -2.22
N THR A 77 14.11 9.38 -2.87
CA THR A 77 13.07 10.30 -2.39
C THR A 77 12.20 10.76 -3.55
N CYS A 78 10.89 10.71 -3.37
CA CYS A 78 9.91 11.28 -4.30
C CYS A 78 9.42 12.62 -3.79
N ILE A 79 9.34 13.62 -4.66
CA ILE A 79 8.74 14.92 -4.37
C ILE A 79 7.38 15.01 -5.04
N ILE A 80 6.32 15.03 -4.25
CA ILE A 80 4.95 15.19 -4.73
C ILE A 80 4.61 16.68 -4.77
N PRO A 81 4.20 17.25 -5.91
CA PRO A 81 3.84 18.67 -6.02
C PRO A 81 2.71 19.06 -5.04
N PRO A 82 2.55 20.35 -4.74
CA PRO A 82 1.43 20.86 -3.94
C PRO A 82 0.07 20.43 -4.50
N ASN A 83 -0.86 20.03 -3.63
CA ASN A 83 -2.22 19.66 -4.02
C ASN A 83 -2.28 18.59 -5.13
N SER A 84 -1.31 17.67 -5.16
CA SER A 84 -1.18 16.60 -6.14
C SER A 84 -1.06 15.24 -5.45
N PHE A 85 -0.90 14.19 -6.23
CA PHE A 85 -0.73 12.84 -5.70
C PHE A 85 0.30 12.04 -6.50
N ALA A 86 0.75 10.96 -5.92
CA ALA A 86 1.56 9.95 -6.57
C ALA A 86 1.02 8.57 -6.27
N LEU A 87 1.24 7.65 -7.19
CA LEU A 87 1.11 6.22 -6.97
C LEU A 87 2.51 5.65 -6.72
N ALA A 88 2.61 4.71 -5.80
CA ALA A 88 3.84 4.01 -5.52
C ALA A 88 3.57 2.51 -5.37
N ARG A 89 4.63 1.71 -5.36
CA ARG A 89 4.56 0.28 -5.08
C ARG A 89 5.09 0.00 -3.67
N SER A 90 4.48 -0.97 -2.98
CA SER A 90 5.10 -1.50 -1.76
C SER A 90 6.41 -2.23 -2.05
N VAL A 91 7.31 -2.29 -1.07
CA VAL A 91 8.48 -3.20 -1.12
C VAL A 91 8.01 -4.63 -0.92
N GLU A 92 7.05 -4.82 -0.02
CA GLU A 92 6.50 -6.12 0.34
C GLU A 92 5.48 -6.61 -0.69
N TYR A 93 5.58 -7.90 -1.04
CA TYR A 93 4.56 -8.66 -1.75
C TYR A 93 3.67 -9.36 -0.72
N PHE A 94 2.37 -9.29 -0.89
CA PHE A 94 1.39 -9.91 0.02
C PHE A 94 0.69 -11.10 -0.61
N ARG A 95 0.35 -12.09 0.24
CA ARG A 95 -0.55 -13.22 -0.08
C ARG A 95 -1.53 -13.35 1.07
N ILE A 96 -2.74 -12.85 0.88
CA ILE A 96 -3.74 -12.79 1.95
C ILE A 96 -4.45 -14.14 2.06
N PRO A 97 -4.45 -14.78 3.25
CA PRO A 97 -5.18 -16.03 3.46
C PRO A 97 -6.69 -15.87 3.25
N ARG A 98 -7.40 -16.95 2.85
CA ARG A 98 -8.83 -16.92 2.54
C ARG A 98 -9.70 -16.43 3.69
N GLY A 99 -9.36 -16.74 4.93
CA GLY A 99 -10.11 -16.28 6.11
C GLY A 99 -9.72 -14.89 6.62
N VAL A 100 -8.93 -14.10 5.86
CA VAL A 100 -8.37 -12.82 6.33
C VAL A 100 -8.79 -11.68 5.43
N LEU A 101 -9.24 -10.59 6.05
CA LEU A 101 -9.40 -9.27 5.43
C LEU A 101 -8.39 -8.31 6.03
N THR A 102 -7.84 -7.40 5.23
CA THR A 102 -6.95 -6.36 5.73
C THR A 102 -7.58 -4.97 5.69
N VAL A 103 -7.11 -4.10 6.56
CA VAL A 103 -7.36 -2.65 6.50
C VAL A 103 -6.00 -1.95 6.50
N CYS A 104 -5.77 -1.07 5.52
CA CYS A 104 -4.54 -0.31 5.42
C CYS A 104 -4.78 1.16 5.78
N LEU A 105 -3.93 1.70 6.65
CA LEU A 105 -4.00 3.08 7.15
C LEU A 105 -2.65 3.76 6.95
N GLY A 106 -2.69 5.08 6.65
CA GLY A 106 -1.47 5.88 6.57
C GLY A 106 -0.76 6.02 7.92
N LYS A 107 0.56 6.17 7.90
CA LYS A 107 1.34 6.41 9.12
C LYS A 107 1.15 7.81 9.67
N SER A 108 1.09 7.91 10.99
CA SER A 108 0.89 9.17 11.71
C SER A 108 1.95 10.23 11.41
N THR A 109 3.18 9.82 11.07
CA THR A 109 4.27 10.73 10.69
C THR A 109 3.89 11.53 9.44
N TYR A 110 3.44 10.87 8.39
CA TYR A 110 2.98 11.51 7.16
C TYR A 110 1.65 12.25 7.34
N ALA A 111 0.70 11.66 8.05
CA ALA A 111 -0.61 12.25 8.29
C ALA A 111 -0.50 13.62 8.99
N ARG A 112 0.43 13.77 9.96
CA ARG A 112 0.70 15.06 10.64
C ARG A 112 1.35 16.11 9.75
N CYS A 113 1.89 15.71 8.61
CA CYS A 113 2.43 16.63 7.59
C CYS A 113 1.41 16.92 6.47
N GLY A 114 0.15 16.51 6.61
CA GLY A 114 -0.87 16.70 5.57
C GLY A 114 -0.69 15.77 4.36
N ILE A 115 0.00 14.65 4.56
CA ILE A 115 0.18 13.62 3.53
C ILE A 115 -0.71 12.45 3.88
N PHE A 116 -1.64 12.12 2.99
CA PHE A 116 -2.57 11.01 3.17
C PHE A 116 -2.18 9.83 2.29
N VAL A 117 -2.26 8.64 2.87
CA VAL A 117 -2.12 7.39 2.12
C VAL A 117 -3.47 6.70 2.16
N ASN A 118 -4.01 6.42 0.98
CA ASN A 118 -5.24 5.67 0.81
C ASN A 118 -4.91 4.34 0.14
N VAL A 119 -5.42 3.26 0.69
CA VAL A 119 -5.32 1.92 0.10
C VAL A 119 -6.60 1.18 0.42
N THR A 120 -7.22 0.59 -0.60
CA THR A 120 -8.40 -0.25 -0.37
C THR A 120 -8.03 -1.55 0.34
N PRO A 121 -8.95 -2.21 1.05
CA PRO A 121 -8.68 -3.47 1.72
C PRO A 121 -8.10 -4.53 0.77
N PHE A 122 -7.09 -5.28 1.24
CA PHE A 122 -6.69 -6.49 0.52
C PHE A 122 -7.69 -7.58 0.90
N GLU A 123 -8.44 -8.01 -0.08
CA GLU A 123 -9.48 -9.01 0.11
C GLU A 123 -8.89 -10.44 0.29
N PRO A 124 -9.69 -11.40 0.80
CA PRO A 124 -9.31 -12.82 0.87
C PRO A 124 -8.74 -13.34 -0.45
N GLU A 125 -7.59 -14.04 -0.38
CA GLU A 125 -6.84 -14.59 -1.51
C GLU A 125 -6.33 -13.58 -2.55
N TRP A 126 -6.37 -12.28 -2.24
CA TRP A 126 -5.61 -11.32 -3.03
C TRP A 126 -4.12 -11.50 -2.80
N GLU A 127 -3.35 -11.44 -3.88
CA GLU A 127 -1.89 -11.37 -3.81
C GLU A 127 -1.32 -10.31 -4.75
N GLY A 128 -0.16 -9.78 -4.41
CA GLY A 128 0.52 -8.77 -5.22
C GLY A 128 1.35 -7.78 -4.41
N PHE A 129 2.07 -6.92 -5.13
CA PHE A 129 2.58 -5.68 -4.56
C PHE A 129 1.43 -4.68 -4.44
N VAL A 130 1.37 -3.98 -3.32
CA VAL A 130 0.33 -2.97 -3.09
C VAL A 130 0.62 -1.72 -3.91
N THR A 131 -0.38 -1.20 -4.62
CA THR A 131 -0.32 0.18 -5.11
C THR A 131 -0.74 1.10 -3.97
N LEU A 132 0.13 2.04 -3.63
CA LEU A 132 -0.04 3.01 -2.55
C LEU A 132 -0.43 4.35 -3.18
N GLU A 133 -1.59 4.88 -2.85
CA GLU A 133 -2.09 6.16 -3.31
C GLU A 133 -1.72 7.25 -2.29
N ILE A 134 -0.78 8.12 -2.65
CA ILE A 134 -0.18 9.11 -1.74
C ILE A 134 -0.60 10.51 -2.17
N SER A 135 -1.42 11.18 -1.36
CA SER A 135 -1.92 12.53 -1.64
C SER A 135 -1.19 13.57 -0.79
N ASN A 136 -0.65 14.60 -1.45
CA ASN A 136 -0.16 15.81 -0.80
C ASN A 136 -1.27 16.87 -0.77
N THR A 137 -1.86 17.09 0.39
CA THR A 137 -2.94 18.09 0.56
C THR A 137 -2.41 19.47 0.96
N THR A 138 -1.09 19.64 1.02
CA THR A 138 -0.47 20.89 1.41
C THR A 138 -0.15 21.79 0.21
N GLN A 139 0.11 23.06 0.47
CA GLN A 139 0.54 24.03 -0.55
C GLN A 139 2.05 23.99 -0.81
N LEU A 140 2.79 23.08 -0.19
CA LEU A 140 4.22 22.87 -0.37
C LEU A 140 4.49 21.52 -1.01
N PRO A 141 5.62 21.35 -1.73
CA PRO A 141 6.05 20.03 -2.17
C PRO A 141 6.28 19.10 -0.98
N ALA A 142 5.78 17.87 -1.06
CA ALA A 142 5.90 16.86 -0.02
C ALA A 142 6.95 15.82 -0.38
N LYS A 143 7.81 15.45 0.57
CA LYS A 143 8.86 14.45 0.38
C LYS A 143 8.43 13.09 0.93
N ILE A 144 8.58 12.05 0.12
CA ILE A 144 8.37 10.65 0.49
C ILE A 144 9.71 9.93 0.39
N TYR A 145 10.07 9.18 1.42
CA TYR A 145 11.33 8.42 1.50
C TYR A 145 11.11 6.98 1.06
N ALA A 146 11.83 6.55 0.03
CA ALA A 146 11.80 5.17 -0.44
C ALA A 146 12.43 4.21 0.58
N ASN A 147 11.96 2.96 0.59
CA ASN A 147 12.39 1.89 1.49
C ASN A 147 12.09 2.12 2.97
N GLU A 148 11.33 3.16 3.30
CA GLU A 148 10.85 3.47 4.65
C GLU A 148 9.35 3.23 4.79
N GLY A 149 8.86 3.17 6.05
CA GLY A 149 7.46 2.90 6.35
C GLY A 149 6.53 4.01 5.89
N LEU A 150 5.46 3.65 5.18
CA LEU A 150 4.48 4.61 4.64
C LEU A 150 3.07 4.40 5.19
N ALA A 151 2.68 3.14 5.41
CA ALA A 151 1.34 2.77 5.83
C ALA A 151 1.39 1.57 6.77
N GLN A 152 0.31 1.34 7.51
CA GLN A 152 0.14 0.19 8.40
C GLN A 152 -1.01 -0.69 7.92
N VAL A 153 -0.76 -1.99 7.82
CA VAL A 153 -1.76 -3.01 7.50
C VAL A 153 -2.21 -3.70 8.77
N LEU A 154 -3.51 -3.71 9.01
CA LEU A 154 -4.18 -4.47 10.07
C LEU A 154 -4.80 -5.72 9.46
N PHE A 155 -4.73 -6.85 10.18
CA PHE A 155 -5.24 -8.14 9.72
C PHE A 155 -6.41 -8.57 10.60
N PHE A 156 -7.54 -8.87 9.96
CA PHE A 156 -8.76 -9.33 10.61
C PHE A 156 -9.10 -10.73 10.09
N GLU A 157 -9.16 -11.70 10.99
CA GLU A 157 -9.62 -13.04 10.64
C GLU A 157 -11.13 -13.14 10.85
N ALA A 158 -11.83 -13.66 9.85
CA ALA A 158 -13.26 -13.86 9.89
C ALA A 158 -13.65 -15.09 10.72
N ASP A 159 -14.89 -15.13 11.22
CA ASP A 159 -15.45 -16.32 11.91
C ASP A 159 -15.77 -17.43 10.93
N GLU A 160 -16.13 -17.08 9.70
CA GLU A 160 -16.44 -17.99 8.60
C GLU A 160 -15.72 -17.54 7.34
N GLU A 161 -15.34 -18.46 6.48
CA GLU A 161 -14.76 -18.13 5.18
C GLU A 161 -15.81 -17.55 4.25
N CYS A 162 -15.41 -16.60 3.41
CA CYS A 162 -16.28 -16.06 2.38
C CYS A 162 -16.59 -17.11 1.29
N GLU A 163 -17.79 -17.10 0.75
CA GLU A 163 -18.17 -17.97 -0.36
C GLU A 163 -17.34 -17.67 -1.61
N THR A 164 -17.07 -16.39 -1.87
CA THR A 164 -16.36 -15.92 -3.06
C THR A 164 -15.21 -15.00 -2.67
N SER A 165 -13.98 -15.45 -2.88
CA SER A 165 -12.75 -14.66 -2.63
C SER A 165 -12.40 -13.75 -3.80
N TYR A 166 -11.31 -12.95 -3.63
CA TYR A 166 -10.79 -12.10 -4.70
C TYR A 166 -10.24 -12.94 -5.87
N ALA A 167 -9.62 -14.08 -5.58
CA ALA A 167 -9.15 -15.00 -6.60
C ALA A 167 -10.32 -15.64 -7.37
N ASP A 168 -11.38 -16.07 -6.66
CA ASP A 168 -12.58 -16.66 -7.28
C ASP A 168 -13.26 -15.70 -8.28
N LYS A 169 -13.37 -14.41 -7.91
CA LYS A 169 -13.92 -13.36 -8.81
C LYS A 169 -12.98 -12.96 -9.94
N LYS A 170 -11.76 -13.49 -9.99
CA LYS A 170 -10.71 -13.05 -10.94
C LYS A 170 -10.51 -11.54 -10.88
N GLY A 171 -10.36 -11.01 -9.68
CA GLY A 171 -10.27 -9.58 -9.41
C GLY A 171 -9.21 -8.88 -10.26
N LYS A 172 -9.53 -7.68 -10.75
CA LYS A 172 -8.74 -6.95 -11.75
C LYS A 172 -7.31 -6.57 -11.34
N TYR A 173 -7.00 -6.64 -10.05
CA TYR A 173 -5.68 -6.35 -9.49
C TYR A 173 -4.99 -7.58 -8.90
N GLN A 174 -5.47 -8.80 -9.22
CA GLN A 174 -4.84 -10.04 -8.76
C GLN A 174 -3.45 -10.21 -9.36
N GLY A 175 -2.48 -10.59 -8.53
CA GLY A 175 -1.11 -10.89 -8.95
C GLY A 175 -0.31 -9.68 -9.47
N GLN A 176 -0.67 -8.44 -9.07
CA GLN A 176 0.00 -7.27 -9.62
C GLN A 176 1.49 -7.20 -9.22
N GLN A 177 2.35 -6.96 -10.23
CA GLN A 177 3.81 -6.96 -10.11
C GLN A 177 4.42 -5.56 -10.09
N SER A 178 3.64 -4.54 -10.42
CA SER A 178 4.07 -3.14 -10.50
C SER A 178 2.94 -2.21 -10.10
N ILE A 179 3.17 -0.89 -10.13
CA ILE A 179 2.13 0.12 -9.99
C ILE A 179 1.10 -0.06 -11.10
N VAL A 180 -0.17 -0.19 -10.73
CA VAL A 180 -1.28 -0.40 -11.67
C VAL A 180 -2.18 0.83 -11.68
N LEU A 181 -2.43 1.37 -12.89
CA LEU A 181 -3.37 2.46 -13.11
C LEU A 181 -4.83 1.95 -13.00
N PRO A 182 -5.82 2.86 -12.89
CA PRO A 182 -7.22 2.47 -12.82
C PRO A 182 -7.63 1.52 -13.95
N LYS A 183 -8.37 0.46 -13.60
CA LYS A 183 -8.96 -0.52 -14.53
C LYS A 183 -10.47 -0.60 -14.28
N LEU A 184 -11.24 -0.83 -15.33
CA LEU A 184 -12.68 -1.15 -15.27
C LEU A 184 -12.92 -2.63 -15.00
#